data_89e86beab962c0808fbf3c40c1244454
#
_entry.id   89e86beab962c0808fbf3c40c1244454
#
_cell.length_a   1.000
_cell.length_b   1.000
_cell.length_c   1.000
_cell.angle_alpha   90.00
_cell.angle_beta   90.00
_cell.angle_gamma   90.00
#
_symmetry.space_group_name_H-M   'P 1'
#
loop_
_entity.id
_entity.type
_entity.pdbx_description
1 polymer ?
#
loop_
_entity_poly.entity_id
_entity_poly.type
_entity_poly.pdbx_seq_one_letter_code
_entity_poly.pdbx_strand_id
1 'polypeptide(L)'
;MKTELNSKEYVSFARRFVKELVEDIDIEELRRIVTDRIHEEIQEGENDFGQRGAFEEMWGWSEDIFNIVAKDYDLTLEDDEEVYY
;
A
#
# COMPACT_ATOMS: atom_id res chain seq x y z
N MET A 1 16.41 -5.20 -6.29
CA MET A 1 15.02 -4.77 -6.14
C MET A 1 14.16 -5.92 -5.70
N LYS A 2 13.20 -5.63 -4.85
CA LYS A 2 12.29 -6.68 -4.40
C LYS A 2 10.88 -6.40 -4.84
N THR A 3 10.12 -7.49 -4.99
CA THR A 3 8.70 -7.40 -5.30
C THR A 3 7.86 -7.91 -4.14
N GLU A 4 8.51 -8.35 -3.06
CA GLU A 4 7.85 -8.86 -1.88
C GLU A 4 8.62 -8.45 -0.65
N LEU A 5 7.90 -8.28 0.47
CA LEU A 5 8.48 -7.95 1.76
C LEU A 5 8.24 -9.08 2.74
N ASN A 6 9.09 -9.20 3.76
CA ASN A 6 8.79 -10.16 4.82
C ASN A 6 7.61 -9.61 5.64
N SER A 7 7.04 -10.46 6.51
CA SER A 7 5.82 -10.09 7.23
C SER A 7 5.97 -8.80 8.03
N LYS A 8 7.12 -8.65 8.68
CA LYS A 8 7.37 -7.49 9.51
C LYS A 8 7.46 -6.22 8.66
N GLU A 9 8.18 -6.31 7.56
CA GLU A 9 8.31 -5.17 6.66
C GLU A 9 6.97 -4.82 6.03
N TYR A 10 6.20 -5.83 5.67
CA TYR A 10 4.91 -5.61 5.04
C TYR A 10 3.96 -4.85 5.97
N VAL A 11 3.89 -5.27 7.23
CA VAL A 11 3.03 -4.59 8.19
C VAL A 11 3.47 -3.14 8.37
N SER A 12 4.77 -2.92 8.48
CA SER A 12 5.31 -1.58 8.62
C SER A 12 5.00 -0.72 7.38
N PHE A 13 5.17 -1.31 6.21
CA PHE A 13 4.90 -0.64 4.94
C PHE A 13 3.43 -0.20 4.87
N ALA A 14 2.53 -1.12 5.14
CA ALA A 14 1.10 -0.83 5.04
C ALA A 14 0.69 0.26 6.02
N ARG A 15 1.20 0.20 7.24
CA ARG A 15 0.88 1.21 8.24
C ARG A 15 1.39 2.57 7.82
N ARG A 16 2.60 2.61 7.32
CA ARG A 16 3.17 3.88 6.88
C ARG A 16 2.41 4.44 5.70
N PHE A 17 2.05 3.59 4.74
CA PHE A 17 1.29 4.03 3.60
C PHE A 17 -0.02 4.69 4.02
N VAL A 18 -0.78 4.00 4.89
CA VAL A 18 -2.06 4.51 5.33
C VAL A 18 -1.89 5.81 6.12
N LYS A 19 -0.87 5.85 6.99
CA LYS A 19 -0.61 7.05 7.78
C LYS A 19 -0.35 8.25 6.87
N GLU A 20 0.48 8.07 5.86
CA GLU A 20 0.79 9.16 4.94
C GLU A 20 -0.41 9.57 4.12
N LEU A 21 -1.23 8.58 3.74
CA LEU A 21 -2.39 8.85 2.93
C LEU A 21 -3.44 9.68 3.66
N VAL A 22 -3.62 9.43 4.96
CA VAL A 22 -4.65 10.13 5.74
C VAL A 22 -4.10 11.30 6.54
N GLU A 23 -2.84 11.62 6.35
CA GLU A 23 -2.17 12.64 7.16
C GLU A 23 -2.85 14.00 7.06
N ASP A 24 -3.40 14.32 5.90
CA ASP A 24 -4.02 15.61 5.66
C ASP A 24 -5.45 15.72 6.18
N ILE A 25 -6.00 14.65 6.71
CA ILE A 25 -7.36 14.67 7.23
C ILE A 25 -7.34 15.26 8.62
N ASP A 26 -8.00 16.41 8.79
CA ASP A 26 -7.98 17.15 10.07
C ASP A 26 -8.98 16.61 11.07
N ILE A 27 -10.11 16.07 10.59
CA ILE A 27 -11.16 15.58 11.47
C ILE A 27 -10.80 14.17 11.91
N GLU A 28 -10.48 14.02 13.18
CA GLU A 28 -9.97 12.75 13.69
C GLU A 28 -10.94 11.60 13.49
N GLU A 29 -12.22 11.86 13.68
CA GLU A 29 -13.22 10.81 13.48
C GLU A 29 -13.25 10.34 12.04
N LEU A 30 -13.19 11.29 11.11
CA LEU A 30 -13.16 10.94 9.69
C LEU A 30 -11.89 10.20 9.33
N ARG A 31 -10.77 10.64 9.91
CA ARG A 31 -9.49 9.97 9.67
C ARG A 31 -9.57 8.50 10.08
N ARG A 32 -10.17 8.23 11.23
CA ARG A 32 -10.29 6.86 11.72
C ARG A 32 -11.14 6.01 10.77
N ILE A 33 -12.27 6.55 10.32
CA ILE A 33 -13.14 5.81 9.41
C ILE A 33 -12.43 5.49 8.11
N VAL A 34 -11.76 6.48 7.54
CA VAL A 34 -11.03 6.29 6.28
C VAL A 34 -9.89 5.31 6.47
N THR A 35 -9.16 5.44 7.58
CA THR A 35 -8.05 4.53 7.86
C THR A 35 -8.53 3.08 7.91
N ASP A 36 -9.63 2.84 8.62
CA ASP A 36 -10.17 1.48 8.73
C ASP A 36 -10.59 0.95 7.36
N ARG A 37 -11.21 1.79 6.56
CA ARG A 37 -11.65 1.39 5.23
C ARG A 37 -10.49 1.03 4.33
N ILE A 38 -9.43 1.84 4.38
CA ILE A 38 -8.26 1.59 3.55
C ILE A 38 -7.59 0.28 3.97
N HIS A 39 -7.43 0.07 5.26
CA HIS A 39 -6.86 -1.19 5.75
C HIS A 39 -7.69 -2.39 5.33
N GLU A 40 -9.01 -2.24 5.36
CA GLU A 40 -9.90 -3.31 4.97
C GLU A 40 -9.71 -3.67 3.50
N GLU A 41 -9.62 -2.67 2.64
CA GLU A 41 -9.44 -2.92 1.21
C GLU A 41 -8.08 -3.52 0.90
N ILE A 42 -7.05 -3.05 1.61
CA ILE A 42 -5.72 -3.63 1.44
C ILE A 42 -5.73 -5.09 1.88
N GLN A 43 -6.42 -5.40 2.99
CA GLN A 43 -6.51 -6.77 3.47
C GLN A 43 -7.23 -7.66 2.48
N GLU A 44 -8.29 -7.15 1.86
CA GLU A 44 -9.00 -7.90 0.85
C GLU A 44 -8.12 -8.21 -0.36
N GLY A 45 -7.33 -7.23 -0.78
CA GLY A 45 -6.39 -7.44 -1.87
C GLY A 45 -5.37 -8.51 -1.53
N GLU A 46 -4.87 -8.46 -0.30
CA GLU A 46 -3.91 -9.44 0.16
C GLU A 46 -4.52 -10.84 0.22
N ASN A 47 -5.76 -10.94 0.69
CA ASN A 47 -6.43 -12.23 0.78
C ASN A 47 -6.64 -12.86 -0.59
N ASP A 48 -6.93 -12.04 -1.59
CA ASP A 48 -7.22 -12.54 -2.92
C ASP A 48 -5.97 -12.82 -3.75
N PHE A 49 -4.96 -11.97 -3.64
CA PHE A 49 -3.81 -12.04 -4.52
C PHE A 49 -2.46 -11.91 -3.81
N GLY A 50 -2.45 -12.02 -2.49
CA GLY A 50 -1.21 -11.89 -1.75
C GLY A 50 -0.73 -10.46 -1.66
N GLN A 51 0.56 -10.28 -1.35
CA GLN A 51 1.10 -8.93 -1.19
C GLN A 51 0.94 -8.10 -2.47
N ARG A 52 1.04 -8.73 -3.62
CA ARG A 52 0.90 -8.02 -4.88
C ARG A 52 -0.48 -7.35 -4.96
N GLY A 53 -1.52 -8.07 -4.56
CA GLY A 53 -2.86 -7.50 -4.55
C GLY A 53 -2.98 -6.34 -3.59
N ALA A 54 -2.37 -6.47 -2.41
CA ALA A 54 -2.39 -5.38 -1.44
C ALA A 54 -1.68 -4.15 -1.98
N PHE A 55 -0.53 -4.34 -2.63
CA PHE A 55 0.21 -3.22 -3.19
C PHE A 55 -0.56 -2.54 -4.31
N GLU A 56 -1.29 -3.31 -5.11
CA GLU A 56 -2.10 -2.74 -6.18
C GLU A 56 -3.25 -1.91 -5.61
N GLU A 57 -3.84 -2.36 -4.50
CA GLU A 57 -4.85 -1.55 -3.84
C GLU A 57 -4.27 -0.24 -3.33
N MET A 58 -3.09 -0.28 -2.72
CA MET A 58 -2.43 0.93 -2.26
C MET A 58 -2.14 1.88 -3.42
N TRP A 59 -1.66 1.33 -4.53
CA TRP A 59 -1.39 2.12 -5.73
C TRP A 59 -2.64 2.82 -6.22
N GLY A 60 -3.78 2.11 -6.16
CA GLY A 60 -5.05 2.67 -6.58
C GLY A 60 -5.51 3.82 -5.70
N TRP A 61 -5.13 3.80 -4.41
CA TRP A 61 -5.46 4.90 -3.52
C TRP A 61 -4.59 6.12 -3.76
N SER A 62 -3.29 5.92 -3.92
CA SER A 62 -2.38 7.03 -4.21
C SER A 62 -1.07 6.47 -4.76
N GLU A 63 -0.86 6.73 -6.02
CA GLU A 63 0.36 6.32 -6.71
C GLU A 63 1.58 7.02 -6.11
N ASP A 64 1.45 8.32 -5.84
CA ASP A 64 2.56 9.11 -5.33
C ASP A 64 3.03 8.63 -3.96
N ILE A 65 2.08 8.43 -3.05
CA ILE A 65 2.42 7.99 -1.70
C ILE A 65 2.99 6.58 -1.74
N PHE A 66 2.40 5.71 -2.57
CA PHE A 66 2.91 4.35 -2.69
C PHE A 66 4.37 4.37 -3.13
N ASN A 67 4.69 5.18 -4.14
CA ASN A 67 6.06 5.25 -4.65
C ASN A 67 7.04 5.76 -3.60
N ILE A 68 6.62 6.74 -2.81
CA ILE A 68 7.48 7.30 -1.76
C ILE A 68 7.82 6.22 -0.73
N VAL A 69 6.82 5.50 -0.26
CA VAL A 69 7.05 4.47 0.74
C VAL A 69 7.81 3.29 0.15
N ALA A 70 7.46 2.91 -1.08
CA ALA A 70 8.12 1.78 -1.73
C ALA A 70 9.62 2.01 -1.90
N LYS A 71 9.99 3.24 -2.18
CA LYS A 71 11.40 3.58 -2.36
C LYS A 71 12.20 3.31 -1.10
N ASP A 72 11.63 3.59 0.05
CA ASP A 72 12.31 3.36 1.31
C ASP A 72 12.51 1.87 1.61
N TYR A 73 11.67 1.02 1.02
CA TYR A 73 11.75 -0.41 1.23
C TYR A 73 12.40 -1.14 0.05
N ASP A 74 12.88 -0.39 -0.93
CA ASP A 74 13.49 -0.97 -2.13
C ASP A 74 12.52 -1.92 -2.82
N LEU A 75 11.26 -1.55 -2.87
CA LEU A 75 10.19 -2.36 -3.44
C LEU A 75 9.78 -1.80 -4.80
N THR A 76 9.50 -2.71 -5.75
CA THR A 76 8.98 -2.30 -7.04
C THR A 76 7.91 -3.28 -7.48
N LEU A 77 6.86 -2.77 -8.17
CA LEU A 77 5.78 -3.60 -8.67
C LEU A 77 6.02 -4.07 -10.08
N GLU A 78 6.87 -3.50 -10.78
CA GLU A 78 7.07 -3.75 -12.15
C GLU A 78 6.35 -4.91 -12.78
N ASP A 79 6.48 -5.10 -13.10
CA ASP A 79 6.10 -5.72 -13.82
C ASP A 79 5.94 -5.83 -14.83
N ASP A 80 6.24 -5.54 -14.70
CA ASP A 80 6.09 -5.64 -15.41
C ASP A 80 5.91 -5.93 -16.42
N GLU A 81 6.00 -5.85 -16.49
CA GLU A 81 5.81 -6.02 -17.21
C GLU A 81 5.60 -6.05 -18.14
N GLU A 82 5.84 -5.91 -18.16
CA GLU A 82 5.67 -5.91 -18.88
C GLU A 82 5.56 -6.15 -19.80
N VAL A 83 5.66 -6.30 -19.74
CA VAL A 83 5.57 -6.65 -20.48
C VAL A 83 5.35 -6.89 -21.49
N TYR A 84 5.13 -7.09 -21.76
CA TYR A 84 4.94 -7.41 -22.76
C TYR A 84 4.46 -7.29 -23.71
N TYR A 85 4.34 -7.16 -23.81
CA TYR A 85 3.84 -6.84 -24.74
C TYR A 85 4.07 -6.59 -25.62
#